data_8703964897d5df9b1888952ebeb0f24a
#
_entry.id   8703964897d5df9b1888952ebeb0f24a
#
_cell.length_a   1.000
_cell.length_b   1.000
_cell.length_c   1.000
_cell.angle_alpha   90.00
_cell.angle_beta   90.00
_cell.angle_gamma   90.00
#
_symmetry.space_group_name_H-M   'P 1'
#
loop_
_entity.id
_entity.type
_entity.pdbx_description
1 polymer ?
#
loop_
_entity_poly.entity_id
_entity_poly.type
_entity_poly.pdbx_seq_one_letter_code
_entity_poly.pdbx_strand_id
1 'polypeptide(L)'
;IYKEHGVEAYAKHQEENEDVILEPGVGFSLVKKLLTLNSEKTPIDVILLSRNSADTGLRIFNSIEHYGLNISRAAFTRGESTHSLVGAFEADLFLSSNYQDVQKALESGYAAASIVGSNSKDAHETQLRIAFDGDAVIFSDEAEKIFQEKGLEAFEQSEKKSAKVELKAGPFK
;
A
#
# COMPACT_ATOMS: atom_id res chain seq x y z
N ILE A 1 22.12 -10.83 -2.96
CA ILE A 1 22.29 -11.55 -4.25
C ILE A 1 22.07 -10.60 -5.43
N TYR A 2 20.87 -10.02 -5.62
CA TYR A 2 20.59 -9.13 -6.76
C TYR A 2 21.60 -7.97 -6.92
N LYS A 3 21.90 -7.25 -5.82
CA LYS A 3 22.82 -6.11 -5.83
C LYS A 3 24.28 -6.50 -6.08
N GLU A 4 24.66 -7.73 -5.80
CA GLU A 4 26.03 -8.23 -5.86
C GLU A 4 26.29 -9.07 -7.11
N HIS A 5 25.30 -9.82 -7.56
CA HIS A 5 25.46 -10.86 -8.60
C HIS A 5 24.54 -10.67 -9.81
N GLY A 6 23.70 -9.63 -9.82
CA GLY A 6 22.82 -9.28 -10.94
C GLY A 6 21.52 -10.11 -11.05
N VAL A 7 20.78 -9.86 -12.13
CA VAL A 7 19.43 -10.40 -12.35
C VAL A 7 19.43 -11.91 -12.56
N GLU A 8 20.36 -12.43 -13.37
CA GLU A 8 20.44 -13.86 -13.70
C GLU A 8 20.72 -14.73 -12.47
N ALA A 9 21.68 -14.33 -11.65
CA ALA A 9 21.98 -15.03 -10.40
C ALA A 9 20.84 -14.99 -9.41
N TYR A 10 20.10 -13.88 -9.39
CA TYR A 10 18.89 -13.75 -8.57
C TYR A 10 17.77 -14.67 -9.09
N ALA A 11 17.52 -14.71 -10.39
CA ALA A 11 16.51 -15.57 -10.98
C ALA A 11 16.81 -17.05 -10.69
N LYS A 12 18.03 -17.49 -10.95
CA LYS A 12 18.49 -18.85 -10.64
C LYS A 12 18.32 -19.19 -9.15
N HIS A 13 18.67 -18.27 -8.26
CA HIS A 13 18.47 -18.49 -6.82
C HIS A 13 16.99 -18.65 -6.46
N GLN A 14 16.08 -17.91 -7.08
CA GLN A 14 14.64 -18.05 -6.83
C GLN A 14 14.10 -19.38 -7.35
N GLU A 15 14.54 -19.84 -8.52
CA GLU A 15 14.19 -21.14 -9.09
C GLU A 15 14.70 -22.31 -8.21
N GLU A 16 15.96 -22.25 -7.81
CA GLU A 16 16.58 -23.27 -6.94
C GLU A 16 15.94 -23.32 -5.53
N ASN A 17 15.24 -22.28 -5.13
CA ASN A 17 14.58 -22.17 -3.82
C ASN A 17 13.06 -22.00 -3.94
N GLU A 18 12.43 -22.46 -5.00
CA GLU A 18 10.99 -22.27 -5.23
C GLU A 18 10.12 -22.86 -4.12
N ASP A 19 10.57 -23.96 -3.50
CA ASP A 19 9.90 -24.62 -2.39
C ASP A 19 10.27 -24.03 -1.01
N VAL A 20 11.23 -23.12 -0.95
CA VAL A 20 11.63 -22.46 0.31
C VAL A 20 10.72 -21.28 0.56
N ILE A 21 9.87 -21.41 1.56
CA ILE A 21 8.87 -20.38 1.92
C ILE A 21 9.54 -19.06 2.28
N LEU A 22 9.00 -17.98 1.75
CA LEU A 22 9.45 -16.62 2.07
C LEU A 22 9.02 -16.24 3.49
N GLU A 23 9.92 -15.62 4.23
CA GLU A 23 9.60 -15.06 5.55
C GLU A 23 8.59 -13.89 5.41
N PRO A 24 7.67 -13.74 6.38
CA PRO A 24 6.72 -12.64 6.41
C PRO A 24 7.41 -11.26 6.38
N GLY A 25 7.05 -10.46 5.39
CA GLY A 25 7.52 -9.08 5.28
C GLY A 25 6.69 -8.09 6.09
N VAL A 26 7.07 -6.81 6.03
CA VAL A 26 6.44 -5.71 6.82
C VAL A 26 4.95 -5.52 6.56
N GLY A 27 4.46 -5.88 5.36
CA GLY A 27 3.05 -5.79 4.99
C GLY A 27 2.21 -7.03 5.32
N PHE A 28 2.85 -8.12 5.76
CA PHE A 28 2.20 -9.42 5.89
C PHE A 28 0.99 -9.40 6.84
N SER A 29 1.16 -8.84 8.03
CA SER A 29 0.09 -8.76 9.04
C SER A 29 -1.11 -7.94 8.55
N LEU A 30 -0.86 -6.81 7.87
CA LEU A 30 -1.91 -5.99 7.27
C LEU A 30 -2.69 -6.76 6.21
N VAL A 31 -1.99 -7.42 5.28
CA VAL A 31 -2.61 -8.22 4.22
C VAL A 31 -3.45 -9.36 4.81
N LYS A 32 -2.93 -10.10 5.79
CA LYS A 32 -3.67 -11.17 6.46
C LYS A 32 -4.96 -10.66 7.11
N LYS A 33 -4.90 -9.49 7.77
CA LYS A 33 -6.09 -8.87 8.38
C LYS A 33 -7.11 -8.42 7.34
N LEU A 34 -6.67 -7.79 6.25
CA LEU A 34 -7.55 -7.40 5.14
C LEU A 34 -8.28 -8.61 4.56
N LEU A 35 -7.56 -9.69 4.28
CA LEU A 35 -8.15 -10.93 3.75
C LEU A 35 -9.10 -11.60 4.73
N THR A 36 -8.88 -11.47 6.05
CA THR A 36 -9.81 -11.98 7.07
C THR A 36 -11.14 -11.21 7.10
N LEU A 37 -11.15 -9.95 6.69
CA LEU A 37 -12.35 -9.12 6.59
C LEU A 37 -13.13 -9.35 5.29
N ASN A 38 -12.56 -10.08 4.34
CA ASN A 38 -13.16 -10.32 3.04
C ASN A 38 -14.47 -11.13 3.18
N SER A 39 -15.55 -10.63 2.60
CA SER A 39 -16.86 -11.29 2.60
C SER A 39 -17.67 -10.87 1.37
N GLU A 40 -18.78 -11.55 1.10
CA GLU A 40 -19.67 -11.17 0.00
C GLU A 40 -20.22 -9.74 0.13
N LYS A 41 -20.36 -9.23 1.37
CA LYS A 41 -20.87 -7.86 1.63
C LYS A 41 -19.77 -6.81 1.62
N THR A 42 -18.55 -7.22 1.89
CA THR A 42 -17.36 -6.35 1.94
C THR A 42 -16.23 -7.01 1.16
N PRO A 43 -16.31 -7.02 -0.18
CA PRO A 43 -15.27 -7.64 -0.99
C PRO A 43 -13.95 -6.87 -0.86
N ILE A 44 -12.91 -7.56 -0.45
CA ILE A 44 -11.55 -7.03 -0.42
C ILE A 44 -10.70 -7.90 -1.34
N ASP A 45 -10.10 -7.28 -2.33
CA ASP A 45 -9.18 -7.93 -3.24
C ASP A 45 -7.76 -7.41 -3.01
N VAL A 46 -6.85 -8.33 -2.75
CA VAL A 46 -5.44 -8.02 -2.59
C VAL A 46 -4.70 -8.47 -3.85
N ILE A 47 -4.05 -7.52 -4.50
CA ILE A 47 -3.30 -7.75 -5.75
C ILE A 47 -1.82 -7.63 -5.44
N LEU A 48 -1.05 -8.62 -5.84
CA LEU A 48 0.39 -8.62 -5.66
C LEU A 48 1.06 -8.00 -6.89
N LEU A 49 1.78 -6.89 -6.67
CA LEU A 49 2.62 -6.27 -7.69
C LEU A 49 4.09 -6.47 -7.33
N SER A 50 4.85 -7.10 -8.22
CA SER A 50 6.25 -7.45 -7.95
C SER A 50 7.16 -7.03 -9.08
N ARG A 51 8.36 -6.57 -8.74
CA ARG A 51 9.44 -6.31 -9.70
C ARG A 51 10.16 -7.57 -10.16
N ASN A 52 9.83 -8.72 -9.59
CA ASN A 52 10.33 -10.00 -10.06
C ASN A 52 9.89 -10.28 -11.51
N SER A 53 10.49 -11.27 -12.13
CA SER A 53 10.01 -11.86 -13.38
C SER A 53 8.96 -12.95 -13.10
N ALA A 54 8.16 -13.31 -14.08
CA ALA A 54 7.10 -14.31 -13.92
C ALA A 54 7.66 -15.70 -13.58
N ASP A 55 8.81 -16.05 -14.16
CA ASP A 55 9.54 -17.29 -13.92
C ASP A 55 10.04 -17.41 -12.45
N THR A 56 10.28 -16.30 -11.77
CA THR A 56 10.64 -16.29 -10.36
C THR A 56 9.45 -16.12 -9.42
N GLY A 57 8.24 -16.06 -9.96
CA GLY A 57 7.00 -15.87 -9.21
C GLY A 57 6.52 -17.11 -8.45
N LEU A 58 6.98 -18.33 -8.84
CA LEU A 58 6.49 -19.58 -8.25
C LEU A 58 6.75 -19.63 -6.74
N ARG A 59 7.93 -19.26 -6.28
CA ARG A 59 8.24 -19.16 -4.85
C ARG A 59 7.28 -18.25 -4.08
N ILE A 60 6.84 -17.17 -4.71
CA ILE A 60 5.86 -16.23 -4.12
C ILE A 60 4.51 -16.93 -3.98
N PHE A 61 4.04 -17.63 -5.02
CA PHE A 61 2.77 -18.33 -4.98
C PHE A 61 2.78 -19.52 -4.00
N ASN A 62 3.88 -20.27 -3.93
CA ASN A 62 4.05 -21.32 -2.93
C ASN A 62 3.99 -20.75 -1.50
N SER A 63 4.56 -19.56 -1.28
CA SER A 63 4.48 -18.89 0.01
C SER A 63 3.06 -18.37 0.32
N ILE A 64 2.34 -17.83 -0.67
CA ILE A 64 0.94 -17.43 -0.56
C ILE A 64 0.08 -18.62 -0.14
N GLU A 65 0.23 -19.76 -0.80
CA GLU A 65 -0.48 -21.00 -0.48
C GLU A 65 -0.13 -21.52 0.93
N HIS A 66 1.16 -21.55 1.27
CA HIS A 66 1.64 -21.98 2.59
C HIS A 66 1.01 -21.18 3.72
N TYR A 67 0.89 -19.87 3.57
CA TYR A 67 0.30 -18.99 4.59
C TYR A 67 -1.24 -18.90 4.50
N GLY A 68 -1.87 -19.57 3.57
CA GLY A 68 -3.31 -19.56 3.36
C GLY A 68 -3.86 -18.17 2.98
N LEU A 69 -3.07 -17.38 2.22
CA LEU A 69 -3.49 -16.07 1.76
C LEU A 69 -4.35 -16.24 0.50
N ASN A 70 -5.57 -15.71 0.51
CA ASN A 70 -6.43 -15.73 -0.66
C ASN A 70 -6.08 -14.60 -1.64
N ILE A 71 -4.90 -14.72 -2.29
CA ILE A 71 -4.41 -13.79 -3.31
C ILE A 71 -4.34 -14.55 -4.63
N SER A 72 -5.23 -14.23 -5.56
CA SER A 72 -5.32 -14.90 -6.87
C SER A 72 -4.79 -14.05 -8.03
N ARG A 73 -4.55 -12.77 -7.80
CA ARG A 73 -4.07 -11.83 -8.83
C ARG A 73 -2.68 -11.31 -8.51
N ALA A 74 -1.78 -11.44 -9.49
CA ALA A 74 -0.43 -10.91 -9.39
C ALA A 74 0.04 -10.37 -10.74
N ALA A 75 0.96 -9.41 -10.71
CA ALA A 75 1.70 -8.98 -11.88
C ALA A 75 3.19 -8.82 -11.57
N PHE A 76 4.00 -9.17 -12.56
CA PHE A 76 5.45 -9.18 -12.49
C PHE A 76 6.03 -8.26 -13.57
N THR A 77 6.89 -7.31 -13.17
CA THR A 77 7.34 -6.23 -14.06
C THR A 77 8.78 -6.35 -14.54
N ARG A 78 9.50 -7.40 -14.18
CA ARG A 78 10.89 -7.63 -14.59
C ARG A 78 11.84 -6.47 -14.24
N GLY A 79 11.68 -5.89 -13.05
CA GLY A 79 12.51 -4.78 -12.58
C GLY A 79 11.89 -3.40 -12.79
N GLU A 80 10.89 -3.28 -13.68
CA GLU A 80 10.18 -2.02 -13.89
C GLU A 80 9.35 -1.61 -12.66
N SER A 81 9.03 -0.33 -12.57
CA SER A 81 8.22 0.21 -11.48
C SER A 81 6.80 -0.33 -11.53
N THR A 82 6.28 -0.76 -10.40
CA THR A 82 4.96 -1.36 -10.30
C THR A 82 3.80 -0.36 -10.27
N HIS A 83 4.09 0.94 -10.04
CA HIS A 83 3.06 1.99 -9.94
C HIS A 83 2.19 2.10 -11.19
N SER A 84 2.74 1.84 -12.39
CA SER A 84 2.01 1.91 -13.65
C SER A 84 0.87 0.90 -13.78
N LEU A 85 0.88 -0.13 -12.95
CA LEU A 85 -0.15 -1.17 -12.95
C LEU A 85 -1.31 -0.87 -11.99
N VAL A 86 -1.17 0.13 -11.11
CA VAL A 86 -2.21 0.48 -10.11
C VAL A 86 -3.55 0.76 -10.79
N GLY A 87 -3.55 1.61 -11.83
CA GLY A 87 -4.76 1.92 -12.58
C GLY A 87 -5.31 0.76 -13.42
N ALA A 88 -4.44 -0.10 -13.96
CA ALA A 88 -4.86 -1.26 -14.74
C ALA A 88 -5.60 -2.32 -13.89
N PHE A 89 -5.31 -2.37 -12.61
CA PHE A 89 -5.98 -3.23 -11.65
C PHE A 89 -7.13 -2.52 -10.91
N GLU A 90 -7.39 -1.25 -11.21
CA GLU A 90 -8.41 -0.44 -10.53
C GLU A 90 -8.24 -0.47 -9.00
N ALA A 91 -6.97 -0.41 -8.54
CA ALA A 91 -6.67 -0.50 -7.12
C ALA A 91 -6.95 0.83 -6.42
N ASP A 92 -7.72 0.78 -5.33
CA ASP A 92 -8.07 1.96 -4.52
C ASP A 92 -6.90 2.47 -3.67
N LEU A 93 -5.97 1.58 -3.30
CA LEU A 93 -4.81 1.93 -2.48
C LEU A 93 -3.58 1.12 -2.91
N PHE A 94 -2.49 1.82 -3.18
CA PHE A 94 -1.18 1.22 -3.45
C PHE A 94 -0.27 1.32 -2.23
N LEU A 95 0.24 0.18 -1.78
CA LEU A 95 1.14 0.09 -0.64
C LEU A 95 2.49 -0.50 -1.06
N SER A 96 3.58 0.20 -0.78
CA SER A 96 4.92 -0.27 -1.11
C SER A 96 5.94 0.17 -0.06
N SER A 97 6.99 -0.61 0.14
CA SER A 97 8.18 -0.17 0.88
C SER A 97 9.15 0.65 0.02
N ASN A 98 8.93 0.73 -1.29
CA ASN A 98 9.72 1.54 -2.20
C ASN A 98 9.11 2.94 -2.31
N TYR A 99 9.77 3.92 -1.69
CA TYR A 99 9.32 5.31 -1.68
C TYR A 99 9.15 5.92 -3.09
N GLN A 100 10.03 5.56 -4.03
CA GLN A 100 9.94 6.09 -5.41
C GLN A 100 8.69 5.59 -6.14
N ASP A 101 8.29 4.34 -5.92
CA ASP A 101 7.06 3.82 -6.51
C ASP A 101 5.81 4.46 -5.89
N VAL A 102 5.84 4.71 -4.59
CA VAL A 102 4.77 5.43 -3.88
C VAL A 102 4.64 6.86 -4.42
N GLN A 103 5.75 7.58 -4.52
CA GLN A 103 5.76 8.94 -5.05
C GLN A 103 5.18 9.01 -6.47
N LYS A 104 5.60 8.11 -7.36
CA LYS A 104 5.08 8.06 -8.74
C LYS A 104 3.59 7.72 -8.80
N ALA A 105 3.10 6.85 -7.91
CA ALA A 105 1.67 6.55 -7.82
C ALA A 105 0.87 7.79 -7.39
N LEU A 106 1.34 8.53 -6.38
CA LEU A 106 0.73 9.78 -5.93
C LEU A 106 0.73 10.85 -7.04
N GLU A 107 1.85 11.04 -7.74
CA GLU A 107 1.97 11.96 -8.88
C GLU A 107 1.01 11.58 -10.04
N SER A 108 0.69 10.30 -10.15
CA SER A 108 -0.28 9.78 -11.12
C SER A 108 -1.74 9.86 -10.64
N GLY A 109 -2.00 10.42 -9.45
CA GLY A 109 -3.33 10.61 -8.89
C GLY A 109 -3.92 9.39 -8.17
N TYR A 110 -3.10 8.39 -7.85
CA TYR A 110 -3.53 7.22 -7.08
C TYR A 110 -3.25 7.41 -5.59
N ALA A 111 -4.17 6.95 -4.73
CA ALA A 111 -3.89 6.88 -3.31
C ALA A 111 -2.77 5.86 -3.05
N ALA A 112 -1.72 6.30 -2.39
CA ALA A 112 -0.57 5.45 -2.12
C ALA A 112 0.10 5.81 -0.79
N ALA A 113 0.70 4.79 -0.13
CA ALA A 113 1.44 5.01 1.10
C ALA A 113 2.65 4.07 1.21
N SER A 114 3.69 4.56 1.89
CA SER A 114 4.87 3.76 2.21
C SER A 114 4.64 2.92 3.45
N ILE A 115 4.90 1.61 3.35
CA ILE A 115 4.92 0.73 4.50
C ILE A 115 6.32 0.80 5.12
N VAL A 116 6.38 1.21 6.37
CA VAL A 116 7.60 1.18 7.19
C VAL A 116 7.49 0.07 8.22
N GLY A 117 8.60 -0.64 8.46
CA GLY A 117 8.65 -1.66 9.49
C GLY A 117 8.38 -1.06 10.86
N SER A 118 7.59 -1.72 11.67
CA SER A 118 7.38 -1.34 13.06
C SER A 118 7.83 -2.47 13.98
N ASN A 119 8.37 -2.11 15.13
CA ASN A 119 8.72 -3.05 16.20
C ASN A 119 7.50 -3.36 17.09
N SER A 120 6.31 -2.88 16.76
CA SER A 120 5.12 -3.16 17.54
C SER A 120 4.72 -4.63 17.39
N LYS A 121 4.61 -5.33 18.51
CA LYS A 121 3.97 -6.64 18.52
C LYS A 121 2.51 -6.47 18.13
N ASP A 122 2.06 -7.27 17.17
CA ASP A 122 0.66 -7.24 16.74
C ASP A 122 -0.23 -7.74 17.89
N ALA A 123 -0.76 -6.80 18.64
CA ALA A 123 -1.59 -7.10 19.83
C ALA A 123 -3.01 -7.58 19.46
N HIS A 124 -3.40 -7.46 18.17
CA HIS A 124 -4.76 -7.77 17.72
C HIS A 124 -4.73 -8.50 16.38
N GLU A 125 -4.61 -9.82 16.43
CA GLU A 125 -4.48 -10.65 15.20
C GLU A 125 -5.69 -10.57 14.26
N THR A 126 -6.89 -10.36 14.80
CA THR A 126 -8.15 -10.38 14.04
C THR A 126 -8.77 -9.00 13.79
N GLN A 127 -8.19 -7.94 14.33
CA GLN A 127 -8.73 -6.59 14.21
C GLN A 127 -7.83 -5.70 13.35
N LEU A 128 -8.37 -5.17 12.27
CA LEU A 128 -7.74 -4.12 11.49
C LEU A 128 -8.08 -2.74 12.09
N ARG A 129 -7.07 -1.95 12.39
CA ARG A 129 -7.20 -0.56 12.83
C ARG A 129 -6.40 0.31 11.88
N ILE A 130 -7.06 1.25 11.23
CA ILE A 130 -6.45 2.21 10.33
C ILE A 130 -6.73 3.60 10.91
N ALA A 131 -5.69 4.42 11.05
CA ALA A 131 -5.82 5.82 11.39
C ALA A 131 -5.60 6.65 10.13
N PHE A 132 -6.50 7.58 9.87
CA PHE A 132 -6.37 8.56 8.80
C PHE A 132 -6.18 9.94 9.43
N ASP A 133 -5.33 10.76 8.80
CA ASP A 133 -5.34 12.19 9.06
C ASP A 133 -6.67 12.78 8.56
N GLY A 134 -7.20 13.77 9.25
CA GLY A 134 -8.44 14.43 8.87
C GLY A 134 -8.23 15.38 7.70
N ASP A 135 -7.29 16.28 7.87
CA ASP A 135 -7.05 17.37 6.92
C ASP A 135 -6.18 16.93 5.76
N ALA A 136 -6.54 17.35 4.56
CA ALA A 136 -5.85 17.01 3.30
C ALA A 136 -5.80 15.51 2.96
N VAL A 137 -6.46 14.66 3.73
CA VAL A 137 -6.58 13.21 3.46
C VAL A 137 -8.05 12.80 3.34
N ILE A 138 -8.82 12.81 4.43
CA ILE A 138 -10.26 12.52 4.39
C ILE A 138 -11.04 13.72 3.84
N PHE A 139 -10.66 14.91 4.31
CA PHE A 139 -11.25 16.19 3.88
C PHE A 139 -10.31 16.98 2.98
N SER A 140 -10.81 18.06 2.38
CA SER A 140 -10.00 18.97 1.57
C SER A 140 -8.93 19.68 2.41
N ASP A 141 -7.91 20.19 1.73
CA ASP A 141 -6.78 20.90 2.31
C ASP A 141 -7.04 22.43 2.49
N GLU A 142 -8.32 22.86 2.45
CA GLU A 142 -8.69 24.29 2.53
C GLU A 142 -8.21 24.94 3.84
N ALA A 143 -8.37 24.22 4.95
CA ALA A 143 -7.94 24.68 6.28
C ALA A 143 -6.42 24.79 6.37
N GLU A 144 -5.70 23.78 5.91
CA GLU A 144 -4.24 23.74 5.88
C GLU A 144 -3.64 24.87 5.03
N LYS A 145 -4.23 25.16 3.86
CA LYS A 145 -3.83 26.28 3.00
C LYS A 145 -3.95 27.62 3.70
N ILE A 146 -5.06 27.85 4.42
CA ILE A 146 -5.25 29.08 5.18
C ILE A 146 -4.18 29.21 6.27
N PHE A 147 -3.87 28.12 6.96
CA PHE A 147 -2.82 28.11 7.98
C PHE A 147 -1.44 28.43 7.39
N GLN A 148 -1.08 27.80 6.28
CA GLN A 148 0.20 28.02 5.62
C GLN A 148 0.36 29.43 5.03
N GLU A 149 -0.70 29.99 4.46
CA GLU A 149 -0.66 31.31 3.82
C GLU A 149 -0.80 32.48 4.80
N LYS A 150 -1.64 32.33 5.85
CA LYS A 150 -2.08 33.44 6.69
C LYS A 150 -1.82 33.22 8.18
N GLY A 151 -1.29 32.08 8.56
CA GLY A 151 -0.93 31.75 9.95
C GLY A 151 -2.12 31.34 10.83
N LEU A 152 -1.81 31.06 12.10
CA LEU A 152 -2.72 30.44 13.07
C LEU A 152 -3.97 31.29 13.35
N GLU A 153 -3.81 32.62 13.52
CA GLU A 153 -4.95 33.50 13.82
C GLU A 153 -6.01 33.50 12.71
N ALA A 154 -5.57 33.56 11.45
CA ALA A 154 -6.48 33.51 10.31
C ALA A 154 -7.16 32.16 10.16
N PHE A 155 -6.44 31.06 10.44
CA PHE A 155 -6.98 29.71 10.51
C PHE A 155 -8.08 29.62 11.57
N GLU A 156 -7.83 30.00 12.82
CA GLU A 156 -8.83 29.97 13.90
C GLU A 156 -10.09 30.81 13.59
N GLN A 157 -9.92 31.99 12.97
CA GLN A 157 -11.05 32.84 12.56
C GLN A 157 -11.85 32.17 11.42
N SER A 158 -11.18 31.54 10.47
CA SER A 158 -11.82 30.81 9.38
C SER A 158 -12.63 29.62 9.90
N GLU A 159 -12.05 28.80 10.77
CA GLU A 159 -12.71 27.69 11.42
C GLU A 159 -13.97 28.10 12.18
N LYS A 160 -13.88 29.17 12.97
CA LYS A 160 -15.04 29.70 13.68
C LYS A 160 -16.17 30.20 12.77
N LYS A 161 -15.82 30.80 11.63
CA LYS A 161 -16.81 31.29 10.64
C LYS A 161 -17.43 30.13 9.85
N SER A 162 -16.64 29.12 9.55
CA SER A 162 -17.01 27.99 8.71
C SER A 162 -17.51 26.77 9.50
N ALA A 163 -17.62 26.85 10.83
CA ALA A 163 -17.97 25.72 11.71
C ALA A 163 -19.29 24.98 11.36
N LYS A 164 -20.14 25.58 10.52
CA LYS A 164 -21.39 24.99 10.03
C LYS A 164 -21.36 24.64 8.54
N VAL A 165 -20.22 24.84 7.88
CA VAL A 165 -20.03 24.56 6.46
C VAL A 165 -19.39 23.18 6.36
N GLU A 166 -19.98 22.29 5.57
CA GLU A 166 -19.43 20.96 5.34
C GLU A 166 -18.10 21.05 4.57
N LEU A 167 -17.09 20.34 5.05
CA LEU A 167 -15.83 20.20 4.35
C LEU A 167 -16.00 19.36 3.10
N LYS A 168 -15.32 19.72 2.03
CA LYS A 168 -15.28 18.91 0.81
C LYS A 168 -14.47 17.63 1.05
N ALA A 169 -14.78 16.60 0.29
CA ALA A 169 -13.99 15.36 0.33
C ALA A 169 -12.55 15.63 -0.11
N GLY A 170 -11.63 15.01 0.59
CA GLY A 170 -10.20 15.02 0.27
C GLY A 170 -9.85 14.07 -0.89
N PRO A 171 -8.56 13.86 -1.14
CA PRO A 171 -8.09 12.99 -2.21
C PRO A 171 -8.41 11.50 -1.98
N PHE A 172 -8.63 11.10 -0.73
CA PHE A 172 -9.01 9.74 -0.38
C PHE A 172 -10.56 9.65 -0.41
N LYS A 173 -11.09 9.34 -1.60
CA LYS A 173 -12.54 9.28 -1.86
C LYS A 173 -13.07 7.88 -1.69
#